data_741d37c6039e7d7df117f6190f2cac2e
#
_entry.id   741d37c6039e7d7df117f6190f2cac2e
#
_cell.length_a   1.000
_cell.length_b   1.000
_cell.length_c   1.000
_cell.angle_alpha   90.00
_cell.angle_beta   90.00
_cell.angle_gamma   90.00
#
_symmetry.space_group_name_H-M   'P 1'
#
loop_
_entity.id
_entity.type
_entity.pdbx_description
1 polymer ?
#
loop_
_entity_poly.entity_id
_entity_poly.type
_entity_poly.pdbx_seq_one_letter_code
_entity_poly.pdbx_strand_id
1 'polypeptide(L)'
;MKRSKTGDSGGIEITLPFKSPYDWPTIIGFYQTHPIPGLERVTTNSFERVFHFDGKTGIVRIETMVGVPQLKVRIAPDVAEIRLEVLRRIRKMFDLDCDPMLVEKSFRRIPLLASLCHRYPGLRLARGWDPFETAICSILGQLVSAQQRANLVGQLVHNYGLEIAHPSSGENTRLFPEAEVLAQADLSAVRTTIARREAIRDFSRRVLSGAISLFEGQDRAAFRKALLETKGLGPWSAEYISLRAIGDTDAFPKTDLILKRALLLHPDLDLELIKPWRSYAATYLWKEFTQSLSKRKKENNDDAILQRDRIPRRQA
;
A
#
# COMPACT_ATOMS: atom_id res chain seq x y z
N MET A 1 -21.09 -21.37 35.33
CA MET A 1 -19.88 -20.56 35.34
C MET A 1 -18.97 -21.08 34.20
N LYS A 2 -19.14 -20.60 32.96
CA LYS A 2 -18.36 -21.04 31.80
C LYS A 2 -17.16 -20.06 31.66
N ARG A 3 -15.96 -20.56 31.92
CA ARG A 3 -14.71 -19.85 31.62
C ARG A 3 -14.57 -19.78 30.11
N SER A 4 -14.64 -18.57 29.53
CA SER A 4 -14.17 -18.31 28.17
C SER A 4 -12.65 -18.44 28.19
N LYS A 5 -12.12 -19.45 27.54
CA LYS A 5 -10.71 -19.55 27.20
C LYS A 5 -10.42 -18.55 26.07
N THR A 6 -10.03 -17.33 26.38
CA THR A 6 -9.23 -16.52 25.51
C THR A 6 -7.84 -17.15 25.54
N GLY A 7 -7.53 -17.92 24.50
CA GLY A 7 -6.21 -18.50 24.33
C GLY A 7 -5.19 -17.38 24.14
N ASP A 8 -4.41 -17.13 25.16
CA ASP A 8 -3.17 -16.36 25.07
C ASP A 8 -2.17 -17.25 24.30
N SER A 9 -2.26 -17.20 22.98
CA SER A 9 -1.27 -17.84 22.10
C SER A 9 0.03 -17.05 22.28
N GLY A 10 1.05 -17.67 22.92
CA GLY A 10 2.34 -17.11 23.33
C GLY A 10 3.06 -16.30 22.26
N GLY A 11 2.58 -15.09 22.02
CA GLY A 11 3.17 -14.09 21.14
C GLY A 11 4.02 -13.10 21.92
N ILE A 12 4.94 -12.45 21.21
CA ILE A 12 5.74 -11.35 21.78
C ILE A 12 5.11 -10.01 21.44
N GLU A 13 5.28 -9.05 22.35
CA GLU A 13 4.89 -7.66 22.15
C GLU A 13 6.13 -6.78 22.14
N ILE A 14 6.24 -5.93 21.13
CA ILE A 14 7.39 -5.05 20.89
C ILE A 14 6.84 -3.67 20.52
N THR A 15 7.55 -2.61 20.90
CA THR A 15 7.25 -1.25 20.43
C THR A 15 8.28 -0.80 19.40
N LEU A 16 7.79 -0.14 18.34
CA LEU A 16 8.63 0.44 17.29
C LEU A 16 8.50 1.97 17.31
N PRO A 17 9.56 2.69 17.69
CA PRO A 17 9.54 4.14 17.69
C PRO A 17 9.55 4.72 16.28
N PHE A 18 8.95 5.92 16.15
CA PHE A 18 9.00 6.76 14.96
C PHE A 18 9.24 8.23 15.35
N LYS A 19 9.61 9.07 14.39
CA LYS A 19 9.71 10.53 14.58
C LYS A 19 8.36 11.20 14.36
N SER A 20 7.93 12.03 15.34
CA SER A 20 6.73 12.85 15.21
C SER A 20 6.96 14.07 14.29
N PRO A 21 5.89 14.59 13.66
CA PRO A 21 4.53 14.08 13.63
C PRO A 21 4.36 12.81 12.78
N TYR A 22 3.25 12.09 12.98
CA TYR A 22 2.92 10.85 12.24
C TYR A 22 1.41 10.79 11.95
N ASP A 23 1.03 10.82 10.68
CA ASP A 23 -0.37 10.75 10.24
C ASP A 23 -0.82 9.28 10.11
N TRP A 24 -1.12 8.66 11.26
CA TRP A 24 -1.68 7.31 11.31
C TRP A 24 -2.97 7.15 10.50
N PRO A 25 -3.97 8.07 10.58
CA PRO A 25 -5.21 7.94 9.82
C PRO A 25 -4.98 7.82 8.31
N THR A 26 -4.01 8.54 7.76
CA THR A 26 -3.74 8.48 6.32
C THR A 26 -3.06 7.17 5.93
N ILE A 27 -2.05 6.73 6.68
CA ILE A 27 -1.33 5.51 6.32
C ILE A 27 -2.20 4.27 6.51
N ILE A 28 -3.00 4.20 7.58
CA ILE A 28 -3.93 3.07 7.79
C ILE A 28 -5.06 3.07 6.74
N GLY A 29 -5.55 4.25 6.35
CA GLY A 29 -6.54 4.42 5.30
C GLY A 29 -6.04 3.91 3.93
N PHE A 30 -4.74 4.04 3.65
CA PHE A 30 -4.15 3.43 2.46
C PHE A 30 -4.31 1.90 2.49
N TYR A 31 -3.99 1.24 3.60
CA TYR A 31 -4.12 -0.22 3.72
C TYR A 31 -5.58 -0.67 3.73
N GLN A 32 -6.50 0.13 4.30
CA GLN A 32 -7.94 -0.15 4.22
C GLN A 32 -8.47 -0.16 2.78
N THR A 33 -7.92 0.71 1.93
CA THR A 33 -8.34 0.80 0.51
C THR A 33 -7.58 -0.16 -0.40
N HIS A 34 -6.45 -0.71 0.07
CA HIS A 34 -5.58 -1.58 -0.71
C HIS A 34 -5.25 -2.91 0.01
N PRO A 35 -6.22 -3.59 0.64
CA PRO A 35 -5.94 -4.82 1.36
C PRO A 35 -5.54 -5.96 0.40
N ILE A 36 -4.88 -6.98 0.95
CA ILE A 36 -4.75 -8.30 0.33
C ILE A 36 -5.76 -9.22 1.01
N PRO A 37 -6.90 -9.50 0.35
CA PRO A 37 -7.96 -10.33 0.94
C PRO A 37 -7.47 -11.71 1.34
N GLY A 38 -7.89 -12.17 2.52
CA GLY A 38 -7.46 -13.45 3.09
C GLY A 38 -6.13 -13.40 3.86
N LEU A 39 -5.28 -12.39 3.62
CA LEU A 39 -4.01 -12.22 4.31
C LEU A 39 -4.01 -11.03 5.28
N GLU A 40 -4.76 -9.98 4.98
CA GLU A 40 -4.74 -8.73 5.73
C GLU A 40 -6.12 -8.38 6.29
N ARG A 41 -6.11 -7.92 7.53
CA ARG A 41 -7.27 -7.35 8.21
C ARG A 41 -6.91 -5.96 8.72
N VAL A 42 -7.60 -4.95 8.21
CA VAL A 42 -7.29 -3.54 8.52
C VAL A 42 -8.50 -2.85 9.13
N THR A 43 -8.31 -2.28 10.30
CA THR A 43 -9.29 -1.41 10.97
C THR A 43 -8.76 0.02 11.06
N THR A 44 -9.50 0.94 11.64
CA THR A 44 -9.02 2.31 11.88
C THR A 44 -7.82 2.38 12.82
N ASN A 45 -7.68 1.41 13.73
CA ASN A 45 -6.68 1.43 14.79
C ASN A 45 -5.64 0.31 14.67
N SER A 46 -5.81 -0.63 13.75
CA SER A 46 -4.90 -1.76 13.62
C SER A 46 -4.75 -2.27 12.19
N PHE A 47 -3.58 -2.80 11.91
CA PHE A 47 -3.27 -3.62 10.76
C PHE A 47 -2.86 -5.01 11.24
N GLU A 48 -3.41 -6.05 10.66
CA GLU A 48 -3.08 -7.44 10.96
C GLU A 48 -2.79 -8.18 9.66
N ARG A 49 -1.77 -9.04 9.67
CA ARG A 49 -1.36 -9.81 8.50
C ARG A 49 -0.83 -11.18 8.88
N VAL A 50 -1.28 -12.20 8.14
CA VAL A 50 -0.60 -13.50 8.07
C VAL A 50 0.63 -13.36 7.21
N PHE A 51 1.76 -13.87 7.68
CA PHE A 51 3.01 -13.88 6.92
C PHE A 51 3.65 -15.27 6.90
N HIS A 52 4.44 -15.50 5.86
CA HIS A 52 5.31 -16.67 5.74
C HIS A 52 6.69 -16.18 5.29
N PHE A 53 7.72 -16.63 5.96
CA PHE A 53 9.09 -16.30 5.64
C PHE A 53 10.02 -17.38 6.19
N ASP A 54 10.97 -17.85 5.38
CA ASP A 54 11.97 -18.87 5.76
C ASP A 54 11.35 -20.10 6.45
N GLY A 55 10.27 -20.63 5.85
CA GLY A 55 9.55 -21.80 6.38
C GLY A 55 8.74 -21.55 7.66
N LYS A 56 8.71 -20.33 8.18
CA LYS A 56 7.96 -19.94 9.38
C LYS A 56 6.69 -19.17 9.01
N THR A 57 5.58 -19.53 9.61
CA THR A 57 4.30 -18.84 9.44
C THR A 57 3.89 -18.19 10.75
N GLY A 58 3.37 -16.98 10.68
CA GLY A 58 2.89 -16.25 11.85
C GLY A 58 1.88 -15.17 11.49
N ILE A 59 1.39 -14.51 12.53
CA ILE A 59 0.57 -13.30 12.43
C ILE A 59 1.30 -12.15 13.08
N VAL A 60 1.26 -11.02 12.42
CA VAL A 60 1.66 -9.74 13.00
C VAL A 60 0.45 -8.84 13.11
N ARG A 61 0.31 -8.19 14.27
CA ARG A 61 -0.68 -7.14 14.52
C ARG A 61 0.03 -5.86 14.94
N ILE A 62 -0.31 -4.77 14.29
CA ILE A 62 0.28 -3.46 14.48
C ILE A 62 -0.82 -2.49 14.89
N GLU A 63 -0.57 -1.73 15.96
CA GLU A 63 -1.52 -0.77 16.52
C GLU A 63 -0.83 0.56 16.83
N THR A 64 -1.54 1.66 16.67
CA THR A 64 -1.08 2.96 17.15
C THR A 64 -1.27 3.07 18.66
N MET A 65 -0.39 3.83 19.31
CA MET A 65 -0.45 4.14 20.74
C MET A 65 -0.77 5.63 20.90
N VAL A 66 -1.89 5.94 21.54
CA VAL A 66 -2.32 7.34 21.73
C VAL A 66 -1.30 8.10 22.58
N GLY A 67 -0.85 9.25 22.07
CA GLY A 67 0.06 10.15 22.79
C GLY A 67 1.51 9.67 22.90
N VAL A 68 1.86 8.53 22.29
CA VAL A 68 3.21 7.96 22.34
C VAL A 68 3.73 7.79 20.90
N PRO A 69 4.94 8.28 20.57
CA PRO A 69 5.49 8.18 19.20
C PRO A 69 6.04 6.79 18.91
N GLN A 70 5.21 5.77 19.05
CA GLN A 70 5.55 4.36 18.86
C GLN A 70 4.36 3.59 18.31
N LEU A 71 4.63 2.56 17.50
CA LEU A 71 3.67 1.52 17.17
C LEU A 71 3.86 0.32 18.09
N LYS A 72 2.75 -0.25 18.53
CA LYS A 72 2.72 -1.52 19.23
C LYS A 72 2.65 -2.64 18.20
N VAL A 73 3.52 -3.62 18.30
CA VAL A 73 3.62 -4.78 17.41
C VAL A 73 3.49 -6.05 18.23
N ARG A 74 2.53 -6.89 17.88
CA ARG A 74 2.38 -8.23 18.43
C ARG A 74 2.66 -9.25 17.33
N ILE A 75 3.53 -10.21 17.60
CA ILE A 75 3.88 -11.31 16.69
C ILE A 75 3.51 -12.61 17.36
N ALA A 76 2.72 -13.47 16.71
CA ALA A 76 2.28 -14.77 17.24
C ALA A 76 2.28 -15.84 16.11
N PRO A 77 2.72 -17.08 16.39
CA PRO A 77 3.52 -17.44 17.55
C PRO A 77 4.88 -16.75 17.58
N ASP A 78 5.66 -16.94 18.63
CA ASP A 78 7.02 -16.40 18.66
C ASP A 78 7.88 -17.07 17.57
N VAL A 79 8.33 -16.24 16.64
CA VAL A 79 9.17 -16.61 15.49
C VAL A 79 10.55 -15.95 15.64
N ALA A 80 11.22 -16.26 16.72
CA ALA A 80 12.44 -15.59 17.18
C ALA A 80 13.50 -15.46 16.07
N GLU A 81 13.67 -16.50 15.24
CA GLU A 81 14.70 -16.54 14.19
C GLU A 81 14.48 -15.49 13.09
N ILE A 82 13.21 -15.23 12.75
CA ILE A 82 12.85 -14.28 11.67
C ILE A 82 12.28 -12.96 12.20
N ARG A 83 12.24 -12.79 13.50
CA ARG A 83 11.66 -11.60 14.15
C ARG A 83 12.24 -10.29 13.65
N LEU A 84 13.56 -10.22 13.49
CA LEU A 84 14.22 -9.00 13.00
C LEU A 84 13.77 -8.64 11.58
N GLU A 85 13.58 -9.63 10.70
CA GLU A 85 13.08 -9.40 9.35
C GLU A 85 11.62 -8.92 9.37
N VAL A 86 10.75 -9.51 10.21
CA VAL A 86 9.37 -9.06 10.39
C VAL A 86 9.35 -7.60 10.85
N LEU A 87 10.14 -7.22 11.85
CA LEU A 87 10.22 -5.85 12.35
C LEU A 87 10.78 -4.89 11.29
N ARG A 88 11.79 -5.30 10.51
CA ARG A 88 12.33 -4.52 9.40
C ARG A 88 11.26 -4.24 8.33
N ARG A 89 10.45 -5.25 7.96
CA ARG A 89 9.34 -5.08 7.01
C ARG A 89 8.29 -4.11 7.54
N ILE A 90 7.92 -4.20 8.82
CA ILE A 90 6.98 -3.26 9.45
C ILE A 90 7.52 -1.83 9.40
N ARG A 91 8.80 -1.62 9.78
CA ARG A 91 9.42 -0.29 9.73
C ARG A 91 9.34 0.32 8.34
N LYS A 92 9.60 -0.47 7.30
CA LYS A 92 9.51 -0.05 5.89
C LYS A 92 8.08 0.19 5.44
N MET A 93 7.16 -0.70 5.77
CA MET A 93 5.75 -0.62 5.42
C MET A 93 5.12 0.68 5.92
N PHE A 94 5.40 1.00 7.18
CA PHE A 94 4.85 2.15 7.87
C PHE A 94 5.78 3.38 7.82
N ASP A 95 6.90 3.31 7.10
CA ASP A 95 7.86 4.40 6.91
C ASP A 95 8.32 5.03 8.24
N LEU A 96 8.64 4.17 9.23
CA LEU A 96 8.96 4.58 10.60
C LEU A 96 10.32 5.27 10.72
N ASP A 97 11.21 5.06 9.75
CA ASP A 97 12.56 5.64 9.73
C ASP A 97 12.60 7.03 9.09
N CYS A 98 11.50 7.47 8.47
CA CYS A 98 11.39 8.81 7.91
C CYS A 98 11.49 9.89 8.98
N ASP A 99 12.28 10.91 8.70
CA ASP A 99 12.27 12.16 9.44
C ASP A 99 11.38 13.18 8.71
N PRO A 100 10.15 13.44 9.19
CA PRO A 100 9.23 14.36 8.53
C PRO A 100 9.77 15.78 8.44
N MET A 101 10.60 16.19 9.38
CA MET A 101 11.19 17.54 9.38
C MET A 101 12.16 17.76 8.24
N LEU A 102 12.85 16.70 7.78
CA LEU A 102 13.72 16.79 6.59
C LEU A 102 12.89 16.97 5.31
N VAL A 103 11.78 16.26 5.18
CA VAL A 103 10.85 16.41 4.06
C VAL A 103 10.25 17.82 4.03
N GLU A 104 9.71 18.27 5.16
CA GLU A 104 9.14 19.62 5.30
C GLU A 104 10.16 20.71 4.99
N LYS A 105 11.40 20.58 5.50
CA LYS A 105 12.49 21.53 5.21
C LYS A 105 12.74 21.64 3.70
N SER A 106 12.71 20.54 2.98
CA SER A 106 12.90 20.50 1.54
C SER A 106 11.77 21.21 0.79
N PHE A 107 10.55 21.15 1.33
CA PHE A 107 9.36 21.72 0.71
C PHE A 107 9.09 23.19 1.05
N ARG A 108 9.81 23.77 2.02
CA ARG A 108 9.59 25.18 2.48
C ARG A 108 9.63 26.22 1.37
N ARG A 109 10.44 26.00 0.34
CA ARG A 109 10.60 26.93 -0.78
C ARG A 109 9.55 26.76 -1.89
N ILE A 110 8.65 25.80 -1.74
CA ILE A 110 7.61 25.47 -2.71
C ILE A 110 6.26 25.76 -2.05
N PRO A 111 5.61 26.91 -2.32
CA PRO A 111 4.45 27.38 -1.56
C PRO A 111 3.32 26.35 -1.42
N LEU A 112 3.01 25.64 -2.52
CA LEU A 112 2.01 24.56 -2.50
C LEU A 112 2.37 23.48 -1.49
N LEU A 113 3.58 22.92 -1.57
CA LEU A 113 3.99 21.80 -0.73
C LEU A 113 4.17 22.23 0.73
N ALA A 114 4.68 23.44 0.97
CA ALA A 114 4.76 24.03 2.32
C ALA A 114 3.36 24.13 2.97
N SER A 115 2.36 24.61 2.21
CA SER A 115 0.97 24.66 2.66
C SER A 115 0.40 23.28 2.97
N LEU A 116 0.69 22.28 2.12
CA LEU A 116 0.23 20.91 2.31
C LEU A 116 0.88 20.25 3.54
N CYS A 117 2.18 20.47 3.77
CA CYS A 117 2.86 20.00 4.99
C CYS A 117 2.24 20.57 6.26
N HIS A 118 1.90 21.86 6.25
CA HIS A 118 1.21 22.49 7.38
C HIS A 118 -0.19 21.89 7.62
N ARG A 119 -0.92 21.61 6.54
CA ARG A 119 -2.28 21.03 6.60
C ARG A 119 -2.32 19.56 6.98
N TYR A 120 -1.32 18.79 6.56
CA TYR A 120 -1.22 17.34 6.74
C TYR A 120 0.14 16.96 7.35
N PRO A 121 0.42 17.35 8.59
CA PRO A 121 1.71 17.08 9.21
C PRO A 121 1.95 15.58 9.36
N GLY A 122 3.17 15.14 9.03
CA GLY A 122 3.59 13.77 9.29
C GLY A 122 3.10 12.69 8.33
N LEU A 123 2.74 13.06 7.10
CA LEU A 123 2.47 12.06 6.06
C LEU A 123 3.66 11.12 5.85
N ARG A 124 3.36 9.86 5.54
CA ARG A 124 4.32 8.78 5.34
C ARG A 124 4.11 8.08 4.01
N LEU A 125 5.19 7.47 3.49
CA LEU A 125 5.12 6.60 2.31
C LEU A 125 4.61 5.22 2.72
N ALA A 126 3.31 4.94 2.49
CA ALA A 126 2.81 3.59 2.65
C ALA A 126 3.45 2.65 1.62
N ARG A 127 4.07 1.55 2.07
CA ARG A 127 4.70 0.54 1.22
C ARG A 127 4.05 -0.81 1.42
N GLY A 128 4.26 -1.75 0.50
CA GLY A 128 3.79 -3.11 0.69
C GLY A 128 4.65 -3.92 1.66
N TRP A 129 4.10 -5.03 2.13
CA TRP A 129 4.81 -5.99 2.98
C TRP A 129 5.99 -6.64 2.28
N ASP A 130 5.79 -7.02 1.04
CA ASP A 130 6.77 -7.66 0.18
C ASP A 130 6.84 -6.95 -1.18
N PRO A 131 8.04 -6.70 -1.73
CA PRO A 131 8.18 -6.01 -3.02
C PRO A 131 7.55 -6.74 -4.20
N PHE A 132 7.64 -8.08 -4.25
CA PHE A 132 7.04 -8.89 -5.32
C PHE A 132 5.51 -8.82 -5.26
N GLU A 133 4.91 -9.09 -4.11
CA GLU A 133 3.46 -8.94 -3.90
C GLU A 133 2.98 -7.55 -4.31
N THR A 134 3.71 -6.51 -3.91
CA THR A 134 3.37 -5.12 -4.19
C THR A 134 3.36 -4.83 -5.68
N ALA A 135 4.33 -5.35 -6.42
CA ALA A 135 4.39 -5.19 -7.87
C ALA A 135 3.24 -5.93 -8.57
N ILE A 136 2.96 -7.18 -8.19
CA ILE A 136 1.83 -7.95 -8.74
C ILE A 136 0.50 -7.26 -8.44
N CYS A 137 0.30 -6.79 -7.20
CA CYS A 137 -0.87 -6.01 -6.82
C CYS A 137 -1.02 -4.71 -7.62
N SER A 138 0.10 -4.06 -7.96
CA SER A 138 0.12 -2.85 -8.80
C SER A 138 -0.26 -3.16 -10.25
N ILE A 139 0.20 -4.29 -10.79
CA ILE A 139 -0.18 -4.76 -12.14
C ILE A 139 -1.68 -5.04 -12.20
N LEU A 140 -2.23 -5.73 -11.20
CA LEU A 140 -3.68 -5.99 -11.12
C LEU A 140 -4.50 -4.73 -10.92
N GLY A 141 -3.93 -3.70 -10.30
CA GLY A 141 -4.56 -2.41 -10.02
C GLY A 141 -4.57 -1.41 -11.18
N GLN A 142 -3.93 -1.70 -12.31
CA GLN A 142 -3.90 -0.78 -13.46
C GLN A 142 -5.32 -0.48 -13.98
N LEU A 143 -5.69 0.81 -14.03
CA LEU A 143 -6.94 1.30 -14.61
C LEU A 143 -8.22 0.66 -14.04
N VAL A 144 -8.20 0.24 -12.79
CA VAL A 144 -9.37 -0.30 -12.08
C VAL A 144 -9.58 0.40 -10.75
N SER A 145 -10.79 0.31 -10.18
CA SER A 145 -11.07 0.82 -8.84
C SER A 145 -10.34 0.00 -7.77
N ALA A 146 -10.17 0.58 -6.57
CA ALA A 146 -9.58 -0.12 -5.42
C ALA A 146 -10.36 -1.40 -5.08
N GLN A 147 -11.69 -1.38 -5.14
CA GLN A 147 -12.53 -2.56 -4.92
C GLN A 147 -12.28 -3.64 -5.98
N GLN A 148 -12.20 -3.25 -7.25
CA GLN A 148 -11.93 -4.22 -8.33
C GLN A 148 -10.51 -4.81 -8.19
N ARG A 149 -9.51 -3.98 -7.81
CA ARG A 149 -8.16 -4.48 -7.50
C ARG A 149 -8.21 -5.51 -6.38
N ALA A 150 -8.88 -5.22 -5.26
CA ALA A 150 -9.00 -6.16 -4.14
C ALA A 150 -9.64 -7.49 -4.59
N ASN A 151 -10.69 -7.45 -5.41
CA ASN A 151 -11.32 -8.64 -5.95
C ASN A 151 -10.35 -9.47 -6.83
N LEU A 152 -9.57 -8.82 -7.70
CA LEU A 152 -8.59 -9.50 -8.57
C LEU A 152 -7.44 -10.11 -7.75
N VAL A 153 -6.94 -9.39 -6.76
CA VAL A 153 -5.91 -9.89 -5.82
C VAL A 153 -6.46 -11.07 -5.01
N GLY A 154 -7.69 -10.98 -4.50
CA GLY A 154 -8.34 -12.08 -3.80
C GLY A 154 -8.48 -13.33 -4.67
N GLN A 155 -8.86 -13.19 -5.95
CA GLN A 155 -8.90 -14.31 -6.90
C GLN A 155 -7.50 -14.92 -7.14
N LEU A 156 -6.47 -14.08 -7.23
CA LEU A 156 -5.09 -14.56 -7.40
C LEU A 156 -4.65 -15.37 -6.18
N VAL A 157 -4.80 -14.84 -4.99
CA VAL A 157 -4.44 -15.53 -3.73
C VAL A 157 -5.24 -16.81 -3.56
N HIS A 158 -6.55 -16.77 -3.79
CA HIS A 158 -7.42 -17.94 -3.63
C HIS A 158 -7.06 -19.09 -4.57
N ASN A 159 -6.73 -18.80 -5.84
CA ASN A 159 -6.53 -19.84 -6.83
C ASN A 159 -5.08 -20.33 -6.96
N TYR A 160 -4.11 -19.48 -6.59
CA TYR A 160 -2.69 -19.78 -6.84
C TYR A 160 -1.82 -19.71 -5.56
N GLY A 161 -2.36 -19.24 -4.44
CA GLY A 161 -1.65 -19.17 -3.17
C GLY A 161 -1.50 -20.53 -2.48
N LEU A 162 -0.39 -20.72 -1.78
CA LEU A 162 -0.15 -21.91 -0.96
C LEU A 162 -1.15 -21.95 0.19
N GLU A 163 -1.87 -23.07 0.33
CA GLU A 163 -2.81 -23.28 1.44
C GLU A 163 -2.06 -23.63 2.73
N ILE A 164 -2.41 -22.96 3.79
CA ILE A 164 -1.85 -23.16 5.13
C ILE A 164 -2.95 -23.13 6.19
N ALA A 165 -2.69 -23.71 7.37
CA ALA A 165 -3.52 -23.46 8.54
C ALA A 165 -3.26 -22.02 9.05
N HIS A 166 -4.31 -21.25 9.25
CA HIS A 166 -4.22 -19.89 9.79
C HIS A 166 -3.68 -19.93 11.24
N PRO A 167 -2.60 -19.20 11.55
CA PRO A 167 -1.89 -19.36 12.82
C PRO A 167 -2.72 -19.14 14.11
N SER A 168 -3.81 -18.36 14.01
CA SER A 168 -4.67 -18.08 15.19
C SER A 168 -5.94 -18.92 15.22
N SER A 169 -6.59 -19.17 14.09
CA SER A 169 -7.89 -19.87 14.05
C SER A 169 -7.77 -21.35 13.70
N GLY A 170 -6.66 -21.77 13.10
CA GLY A 170 -6.50 -23.11 12.56
C GLY A 170 -7.29 -23.38 11.26
N GLU A 171 -8.10 -22.41 10.81
CA GLU A 171 -8.83 -22.51 9.54
C GLU A 171 -7.90 -22.43 8.34
N ASN A 172 -8.31 -22.98 7.21
CA ASN A 172 -7.53 -22.88 5.99
C ASN A 172 -7.48 -21.42 5.49
N THR A 173 -6.28 -20.92 5.27
CA THR A 173 -6.02 -19.66 4.59
C THR A 173 -4.98 -19.87 3.48
N ARG A 174 -4.76 -18.86 2.66
CA ARG A 174 -3.79 -18.95 1.56
C ARG A 174 -2.79 -17.81 1.64
N LEU A 175 -1.53 -18.14 1.41
CA LEU A 175 -0.44 -17.18 1.26
C LEU A 175 -0.50 -16.51 -0.12
N PHE A 176 0.18 -15.38 -0.27
CA PHE A 176 0.37 -14.78 -1.58
C PHE A 176 1.21 -15.76 -2.46
N PRO A 177 0.84 -15.97 -3.74
CA PRO A 177 1.57 -16.89 -4.60
C PRO A 177 2.99 -16.40 -4.91
N GLU A 178 3.94 -17.31 -4.90
CA GLU A 178 5.35 -17.05 -5.18
C GLU A 178 5.60 -16.82 -6.69
N ALA A 179 6.77 -16.26 -7.00
CA ALA A 179 7.15 -15.93 -8.37
C ALA A 179 7.20 -17.17 -9.28
N GLU A 180 7.66 -18.31 -8.75
CA GLU A 180 7.73 -19.60 -9.44
C GLU A 180 6.36 -20.06 -9.91
N VAL A 181 5.35 -19.93 -9.03
CA VAL A 181 3.95 -20.29 -9.35
C VAL A 181 3.40 -19.38 -10.44
N LEU A 182 3.55 -18.05 -10.26
CA LEU A 182 2.98 -17.07 -11.19
C LEU A 182 3.69 -17.05 -12.55
N ALA A 183 4.96 -17.41 -12.62
CA ALA A 183 5.72 -17.50 -13.87
C ALA A 183 5.18 -18.59 -14.82
N GLN A 184 4.57 -19.65 -14.26
CA GLN A 184 4.14 -20.84 -15.00
C GLN A 184 2.62 -20.95 -15.12
N ALA A 185 1.84 -20.34 -14.19
CA ALA A 185 0.40 -20.43 -14.16
C ALA A 185 -0.25 -19.81 -15.41
N ASP A 186 -1.37 -20.36 -15.85
CA ASP A 186 -2.18 -19.78 -16.93
C ASP A 186 -2.94 -18.51 -16.52
N LEU A 187 -3.15 -18.35 -15.20
CA LEU A 187 -3.89 -17.26 -14.55
C LEU A 187 -5.34 -17.09 -15.06
N SER A 188 -5.93 -18.15 -15.65
CA SER A 188 -7.28 -18.11 -16.22
C SER A 188 -8.35 -17.85 -15.15
N ALA A 189 -8.13 -18.29 -13.91
CA ALA A 189 -9.02 -18.09 -12.78
C ALA A 189 -9.08 -16.61 -12.29
N VAL A 190 -8.13 -15.76 -12.70
CA VAL A 190 -8.18 -14.33 -12.42
C VAL A 190 -8.94 -13.60 -13.53
N ARG A 191 -10.08 -13.00 -13.19
CA ARG A 191 -10.98 -12.33 -14.16
C ARG A 191 -10.44 -10.99 -14.63
N THR A 192 -9.30 -11.03 -15.32
CA THR A 192 -8.61 -9.85 -15.87
C THR A 192 -8.25 -10.05 -17.33
N THR A 193 -7.69 -9.04 -17.99
CA THR A 193 -7.29 -9.11 -19.40
C THR A 193 -6.12 -10.07 -19.62
N ILE A 194 -6.04 -10.66 -20.82
CA ILE A 194 -4.92 -11.50 -21.23
C ILE A 194 -3.59 -10.73 -21.09
N ALA A 195 -3.55 -9.47 -21.53
CA ALA A 195 -2.36 -8.62 -21.43
C ALA A 195 -1.86 -8.48 -19.98
N ARG A 196 -2.78 -8.38 -19.00
CA ARG A 196 -2.42 -8.27 -17.59
C ARG A 196 -1.92 -9.59 -17.00
N ARG A 197 -2.48 -10.73 -17.43
CA ARG A 197 -1.97 -12.06 -17.07
C ARG A 197 -0.56 -12.28 -17.62
N GLU A 198 -0.32 -11.87 -18.87
CA GLU A 198 1.02 -11.91 -19.49
C GLU A 198 2.02 -11.01 -18.74
N ALA A 199 1.61 -9.81 -18.35
CA ALA A 199 2.44 -8.91 -17.56
C ALA A 199 2.85 -9.53 -16.22
N ILE A 200 1.94 -10.21 -15.52
CA ILE A 200 2.25 -10.94 -14.27
C ILE A 200 3.26 -12.05 -14.53
N ARG A 201 3.06 -12.86 -15.55
CA ARG A 201 4.00 -13.95 -15.92
C ARG A 201 5.38 -13.43 -16.30
N ASP A 202 5.42 -12.40 -17.14
CA ASP A 202 6.68 -11.81 -17.59
C ASP A 202 7.45 -11.18 -16.43
N PHE A 203 6.77 -10.41 -15.59
CA PHE A 203 7.36 -9.84 -14.37
C PHE A 203 7.92 -10.94 -13.45
N SER A 204 7.16 -12.01 -13.20
CA SER A 204 7.60 -13.13 -12.36
C SER A 204 8.84 -13.83 -12.92
N ARG A 205 8.88 -14.10 -14.24
CA ARG A 205 10.06 -14.70 -14.90
C ARG A 205 11.28 -13.80 -14.82
N ARG A 206 11.11 -12.48 -14.98
CA ARG A 206 12.21 -11.51 -14.88
C ARG A 206 12.76 -11.39 -13.47
N VAL A 207 11.92 -11.54 -12.46
CA VAL A 207 12.37 -11.62 -11.06
C VAL A 207 13.18 -12.88 -10.83
N LEU A 208 12.68 -14.05 -11.27
CA LEU A 208 13.37 -15.34 -11.13
C LEU A 208 14.70 -15.40 -11.86
N SER A 209 14.80 -14.77 -13.04
CA SER A 209 16.04 -14.71 -13.81
C SER A 209 17.05 -13.68 -13.28
N GLY A 210 16.67 -12.87 -12.28
CA GLY A 210 17.50 -11.77 -11.79
C GLY A 210 17.51 -10.53 -12.71
N ALA A 211 16.76 -10.53 -13.82
CA ALA A 211 16.62 -9.34 -14.69
C ALA A 211 15.91 -8.18 -13.98
N ILE A 212 15.08 -8.47 -12.98
CA ILE A 212 14.51 -7.50 -12.05
C ILE A 212 14.96 -7.89 -10.65
N SER A 213 15.80 -7.08 -10.04
CA SER A 213 16.15 -7.22 -8.62
C SER A 213 15.11 -6.46 -7.78
N LEU A 214 14.63 -7.07 -6.70
CA LEU A 214 13.72 -6.42 -5.74
C LEU A 214 14.47 -5.95 -4.47
N PHE A 215 15.78 -5.91 -4.55
CA PHE A 215 16.64 -5.41 -3.48
C PHE A 215 16.59 -3.88 -3.42
N GLU A 216 16.38 -3.32 -2.24
CA GLU A 216 16.20 -1.86 -2.06
C GLU A 216 17.44 -1.02 -2.33
N GLY A 217 18.64 -1.60 -2.15
CA GLY A 217 19.92 -0.94 -2.38
C GLY A 217 20.37 -0.90 -3.85
N GLN A 218 19.53 -1.39 -4.78
CA GLN A 218 19.87 -1.44 -6.20
C GLN A 218 19.85 -0.05 -6.87
N ASP A 219 20.46 0.03 -8.05
CA ASP A 219 20.38 1.21 -8.91
C ASP A 219 18.91 1.47 -9.33
N ARG A 220 18.37 2.61 -8.94
CA ARG A 220 16.98 2.98 -9.18
C ARG A 220 16.67 3.22 -10.65
N ALA A 221 17.64 3.73 -11.43
CA ALA A 221 17.47 3.94 -12.87
C ALA A 221 17.45 2.60 -13.61
N ALA A 222 18.37 1.69 -13.25
CA ALA A 222 18.37 0.33 -13.78
C ALA A 222 17.09 -0.43 -13.45
N PHE A 223 16.58 -0.29 -12.22
CA PHE A 223 15.30 -0.89 -11.82
C PHE A 223 14.13 -0.37 -12.65
N ARG A 224 13.98 0.96 -12.81
CA ARG A 224 12.93 1.53 -13.66
C ARG A 224 13.03 1.07 -15.11
N LYS A 225 14.25 1.00 -15.64
CA LYS A 225 14.49 0.48 -17.00
C LYS A 225 14.01 -0.97 -17.12
N ALA A 226 14.39 -1.84 -16.20
CA ALA A 226 13.97 -3.24 -16.19
C ALA A 226 12.44 -3.41 -16.08
N LEU A 227 11.77 -2.55 -15.30
CA LEU A 227 10.31 -2.51 -15.23
C LEU A 227 9.69 -2.09 -16.57
N LEU A 228 10.23 -1.08 -17.25
CA LEU A 228 9.73 -0.61 -18.55
C LEU A 228 9.93 -1.64 -19.68
N GLU A 229 10.91 -2.52 -19.57
CA GLU A 229 11.15 -3.62 -20.47
C GLU A 229 10.17 -4.81 -20.23
N THR A 230 9.45 -4.79 -19.10
CA THR A 230 8.46 -5.81 -18.76
C THR A 230 7.19 -5.58 -19.56
N LYS A 231 6.71 -6.61 -20.24
CA LYS A 231 5.49 -6.53 -21.06
C LYS A 231 4.30 -6.05 -20.24
N GLY A 232 3.61 -5.01 -20.71
CA GLY A 232 2.42 -4.45 -20.07
C GLY A 232 2.70 -3.49 -18.91
N LEU A 233 3.97 -3.17 -18.60
CA LEU A 233 4.33 -2.12 -17.64
C LEU A 233 4.72 -0.86 -18.40
N GLY A 234 3.99 0.22 -18.12
CA GLY A 234 4.28 1.56 -18.64
C GLY A 234 4.92 2.46 -17.58
N PRO A 235 5.17 3.75 -17.93
CA PRO A 235 5.79 4.72 -17.03
C PRO A 235 5.09 4.87 -15.67
N TRP A 236 3.74 4.82 -15.66
CA TRP A 236 2.98 4.86 -14.40
C TRP A 236 3.34 3.68 -13.49
N SER A 237 3.32 2.47 -14.04
CA SER A 237 3.60 1.25 -13.26
C SER A 237 5.04 1.24 -12.76
N ALA A 238 6.01 1.65 -13.59
CA ALA A 238 7.41 1.70 -13.21
C ALA A 238 7.63 2.63 -12.01
N GLU A 239 7.08 3.85 -12.05
CA GLU A 239 7.21 4.80 -10.96
C GLU A 239 6.41 4.36 -9.71
N TYR A 240 5.19 3.85 -9.89
CA TYR A 240 4.35 3.41 -8.77
C TYR A 240 4.95 2.20 -8.05
N ILE A 241 5.46 1.21 -8.79
CA ILE A 241 6.17 0.05 -8.22
C ILE A 241 7.47 0.50 -7.53
N SER A 242 8.24 1.42 -8.13
CA SER A 242 9.45 1.98 -7.50
C SER A 242 9.13 2.62 -6.14
N LEU A 243 8.05 3.40 -6.08
CA LEU A 243 7.61 4.03 -4.84
C LEU A 243 7.13 2.99 -3.80
N ARG A 244 6.22 2.09 -4.20
CA ARG A 244 5.49 1.23 -3.25
C ARG A 244 6.24 -0.06 -2.88
N ALA A 245 7.00 -0.64 -3.81
CA ALA A 245 7.70 -1.89 -3.59
C ALA A 245 9.09 -1.69 -2.98
N ILE A 246 9.91 -0.83 -3.57
CA ILE A 246 11.30 -0.62 -3.12
C ILE A 246 11.50 0.65 -2.30
N GLY A 247 10.47 1.49 -2.13
CA GLY A 247 10.53 2.71 -1.32
C GLY A 247 11.42 3.79 -1.90
N ASP A 248 11.44 3.92 -3.21
CA ASP A 248 12.15 5.01 -3.86
C ASP A 248 11.51 6.35 -3.50
N THR A 249 12.23 7.17 -2.74
CA THR A 249 11.76 8.48 -2.28
C THR A 249 11.61 9.49 -3.40
N ASP A 250 12.21 9.19 -4.57
CA ASP A 250 12.24 10.09 -5.71
C ASP A 250 11.43 9.59 -6.92
N ALA A 251 10.63 8.54 -6.76
CA ALA A 251 9.68 8.10 -7.77
C ALA A 251 8.46 9.03 -7.83
N PHE A 252 8.01 9.36 -9.05
CA PHE A 252 6.85 10.23 -9.24
C PHE A 252 6.03 9.77 -10.45
N PRO A 253 4.90 9.09 -10.26
CA PRO A 253 4.05 8.60 -11.34
C PRO A 253 3.25 9.75 -11.99
N LYS A 254 3.94 10.64 -12.69
CA LYS A 254 3.39 11.86 -13.30
C LYS A 254 2.23 11.64 -14.27
N THR A 255 2.04 10.40 -14.73
CA THR A 255 0.90 10.01 -15.59
C THR A 255 -0.31 9.53 -14.80
N ASP A 256 -0.24 9.46 -13.46
CA ASP A 256 -1.37 9.21 -12.59
C ASP A 256 -2.46 10.29 -12.77
N LEU A 257 -3.73 9.90 -12.78
CA LEU A 257 -4.83 10.82 -13.05
C LEU A 257 -4.94 11.96 -12.02
N ILE A 258 -4.68 11.66 -10.76
CA ILE A 258 -4.75 12.66 -9.68
C ILE A 258 -3.55 13.60 -9.80
N LEU A 259 -2.35 13.05 -9.95
CA LEU A 259 -1.13 13.85 -10.08
C LEU A 259 -1.13 14.70 -11.35
N LYS A 260 -1.65 14.18 -12.48
CA LYS A 260 -1.85 14.99 -13.70
C LYS A 260 -2.74 16.20 -13.43
N ARG A 261 -3.87 16.02 -12.75
CA ARG A 261 -4.75 17.14 -12.38
C ARG A 261 -4.06 18.14 -11.46
N ALA A 262 -3.30 17.64 -10.48
CA ALA A 262 -2.52 18.49 -9.59
C ALA A 262 -1.50 19.35 -10.36
N LEU A 263 -0.75 18.74 -11.28
CA LEU A 263 0.22 19.45 -12.12
C LEU A 263 -0.43 20.48 -13.07
N LEU A 264 -1.62 20.16 -13.61
CA LEU A 264 -2.37 21.10 -14.45
C LEU A 264 -2.87 22.33 -13.66
N LEU A 265 -3.22 22.16 -12.39
CA LEU A 265 -3.66 23.25 -11.51
C LEU A 265 -2.48 24.03 -10.91
N HIS A 266 -1.30 23.47 -10.93
CA HIS A 266 -0.07 24.06 -10.40
C HIS A 266 1.07 23.93 -11.41
N PRO A 267 0.99 24.64 -12.55
CA PRO A 267 1.99 24.52 -13.62
C PRO A 267 3.39 24.98 -13.20
N ASP A 268 3.46 25.82 -12.18
CA ASP A 268 4.74 26.32 -11.62
C ASP A 268 5.42 25.32 -10.66
N LEU A 269 4.81 24.14 -10.42
CA LEU A 269 5.40 23.11 -9.58
C LEU A 269 6.56 22.43 -10.30
N ASP A 270 7.79 22.88 -10.02
CA ASP A 270 9.00 22.28 -10.56
C ASP A 270 9.38 21.01 -9.80
N LEU A 271 9.24 19.85 -10.46
CA LEU A 271 9.58 18.55 -9.89
C LEU A 271 11.09 18.35 -9.68
N GLU A 272 11.94 19.13 -10.32
CA GLU A 272 13.40 19.04 -10.12
C GLU A 272 13.81 19.64 -8.77
N LEU A 273 13.14 20.68 -8.32
CA LEU A 273 13.36 21.30 -7.01
C LEU A 273 12.92 20.43 -5.83
N ILE A 274 12.12 19.39 -6.10
CA ILE A 274 11.57 18.50 -5.06
C ILE A 274 12.50 17.30 -4.80
N LYS A 275 13.45 17.03 -5.68
CA LYS A 275 14.40 15.92 -5.48
C LYS A 275 15.15 16.02 -4.14
N PRO A 276 15.37 14.89 -3.44
CA PRO A 276 14.99 13.50 -3.78
C PRO A 276 13.66 13.07 -3.13
N TRP A 277 12.70 13.99 -2.92
CA TRP A 277 11.49 13.76 -2.13
C TRP A 277 10.19 13.74 -2.96
N ARG A 278 10.30 13.45 -4.28
CA ARG A 278 9.13 13.49 -5.18
C ARG A 278 8.03 12.51 -4.80
N SER A 279 8.35 11.38 -4.19
CA SER A 279 7.36 10.40 -3.70
C SER A 279 6.52 10.95 -2.54
N TYR A 280 7.15 11.74 -1.65
CA TYR A 280 6.41 12.43 -0.59
C TYR A 280 5.52 13.53 -1.16
N ALA A 281 6.02 14.32 -2.12
CA ALA A 281 5.19 15.31 -2.82
C ALA A 281 3.98 14.65 -3.49
N ALA A 282 4.15 13.51 -4.17
CA ALA A 282 3.04 12.74 -4.72
C ALA A 282 2.03 12.32 -3.63
N THR A 283 2.51 11.90 -2.46
CA THR A 283 1.64 11.49 -1.33
C THR A 283 0.82 12.66 -0.81
N TYR A 284 1.42 13.86 -0.65
CA TYR A 284 0.69 15.08 -0.28
C TYR A 284 -0.36 15.47 -1.33
N LEU A 285 -0.01 15.41 -2.60
CA LEU A 285 -0.94 15.72 -3.69
C LEU A 285 -2.10 14.70 -3.76
N TRP A 286 -1.83 13.41 -3.63
CA TRP A 286 -2.89 12.40 -3.55
C TRP A 286 -3.84 12.66 -2.37
N LYS A 287 -3.30 12.99 -1.19
CA LYS A 287 -4.11 13.29 0.00
C LYS A 287 -5.05 14.46 -0.25
N GLU A 288 -4.53 15.59 -0.72
CA GLU A 288 -5.30 16.81 -1.00
C GLU A 288 -6.41 16.56 -2.01
N PHE A 289 -6.05 16.01 -3.17
CA PHE A 289 -7.00 15.84 -4.27
C PHE A 289 -8.04 14.74 -4.01
N THR A 290 -7.69 13.69 -3.29
CA THR A 290 -8.66 12.66 -2.89
C THR A 290 -9.69 13.22 -1.90
N GLN A 291 -9.28 14.04 -0.94
CA GLN A 291 -10.20 14.70 -0.01
C GLN A 291 -11.11 15.71 -0.71
N SER A 292 -10.59 16.48 -1.64
CA SER A 292 -11.39 17.45 -2.43
C SER A 292 -12.49 16.74 -3.23
N LEU A 293 -12.18 15.60 -3.85
CA LEU A 293 -13.16 14.80 -4.58
C LEU A 293 -14.24 14.21 -3.67
N SER A 294 -13.86 13.79 -2.47
CA SER A 294 -14.81 13.25 -1.48
C SER A 294 -15.76 14.32 -0.94
N LYS A 295 -15.26 15.53 -0.71
CA LYS A 295 -16.10 16.68 -0.29
C LYS A 295 -17.12 17.04 -1.36
N ARG A 296 -16.70 17.23 -2.61
CA ARG A 296 -17.59 17.54 -3.74
C ARG A 296 -18.67 16.48 -3.96
N LYS A 297 -18.33 15.20 -3.77
CA LYS A 297 -19.35 14.13 -3.87
C LYS A 297 -20.38 14.20 -2.75
N LYS A 298 -19.99 14.56 -1.53
CA LYS A 298 -20.91 14.77 -0.42
C LYS A 298 -21.83 15.95 -0.69
N GLU A 299 -21.28 17.10 -1.04
CA GLU A 299 -22.04 18.32 -1.36
C GLU A 299 -23.06 18.06 -2.47
N ASN A 300 -22.66 17.42 -3.57
CA ASN A 300 -23.59 17.09 -4.66
C ASN A 300 -24.70 16.09 -4.25
N ASN A 301 -24.41 15.18 -3.31
CA ASN A 301 -25.39 14.22 -2.83
C ASN A 301 -26.39 14.88 -1.86
N ASP A 302 -25.91 15.77 -1.01
CA ASP A 302 -26.75 16.55 -0.08
C ASP A 302 -27.67 17.50 -0.85
N ASP A 303 -27.18 18.16 -1.90
CA ASP A 303 -27.98 18.99 -2.80
C ASP A 303 -29.07 18.18 -3.55
N ALA A 304 -28.73 16.97 -4.00
CA ALA A 304 -29.67 16.07 -4.66
C ALA A 304 -30.78 15.57 -3.71
N ILE A 305 -30.48 15.37 -2.44
CA ILE A 305 -31.45 14.99 -1.39
C ILE A 305 -32.37 16.19 -1.11
N LEU A 306 -31.85 17.40 -0.94
CA LEU A 306 -32.60 18.61 -0.70
C LEU A 306 -33.55 18.99 -1.88
N GLN A 307 -33.13 18.67 -3.11
CA GLN A 307 -34.00 18.86 -4.29
C GLN A 307 -35.16 17.85 -4.35
N ARG A 308 -34.93 16.59 -3.91
CA ARG A 308 -36.01 15.56 -3.84
C ARG A 308 -37.05 15.89 -2.80
N ASP A 309 -36.67 16.46 -1.67
CA ASP A 309 -37.62 16.85 -0.60
C ASP A 309 -38.43 18.10 -0.93
N ARG A 310 -38.04 18.88 -1.95
CA ARG A 310 -38.75 20.08 -2.44
C ARG A 310 -39.81 19.79 -3.50
N ILE A 311 -39.92 18.55 -3.99
CA ILE A 311 -40.99 18.19 -4.94
C ILE A 311 -42.29 17.94 -4.16
N PRO A 312 -43.31 18.78 -4.25
CA PRO A 312 -44.56 18.57 -3.54
C PRO A 312 -45.20 17.27 -4.05
N ARG A 313 -45.55 16.36 -3.12
CA ARG A 313 -46.36 15.18 -3.45
C ARG A 313 -47.64 15.69 -4.05
N ARG A 314 -47.85 15.53 -5.38
CA ARG A 314 -49.15 15.76 -6.01
C ARG A 314 -50.13 14.80 -5.33
N GLN A 315 -51.11 15.39 -4.65
CA GLN A 315 -52.28 14.68 -4.11
C GLN A 315 -53.01 14.07 -5.31
N ALA A 316 -53.14 12.75 -5.28
CA ALA A 316 -54.06 12.01 -6.13
C ALA A 316 -55.43 11.90 -5.43
#